data_baceb23383599398481a4b7909b5bcc5
#
_entry.id   baceb23383599398481a4b7909b5bcc5
#
_cell.length_a   1.000
_cell.length_b   1.000
_cell.length_c   1.000
_cell.angle_alpha   90.00
_cell.angle_beta   90.00
_cell.angle_gamma   90.00
#
_symmetry.space_group_name_H-M   'P 1'
#
loop_
_entity.id
_entity.type
_entity.pdbx_description
1 polymer ?
#
loop_
_entity_poly.entity_id
_entity_poly.type
_entity_poly.pdbx_seq_one_letter_code
_entity_poly.pdbx_strand_id
1 'polypeptide(L)'
;ADKTFEIVERVMIAVAFLVFLLISSIQIVVNFLGRSEITLVHFIAYLYELKAHHAEMQKWSTLTLETIASKYLTFLKKIDWLKGRAKKEFSLNPPDDATLVYMIYFLKALGPHEANLLNNPYVPLLMVSEEQFIERLKTLSLEKYWTVATLGYDLKVDLTYTFEEIVDVIAQ
;
A
#
# COMPACT_ATOMS: atom_id res chain seq x y z
N ALA A 1 -18.38 -27.98 19.74
CA ALA A 1 -17.82 -27.05 18.75
C ALA A 1 -16.49 -26.57 19.28
N ASP A 2 -15.46 -26.77 18.52
CA ASP A 2 -14.08 -26.62 18.94
C ASP A 2 -13.74 -25.11 19.05
N LYS A 3 -13.40 -24.65 20.26
CA LYS A 3 -12.98 -23.27 20.52
C LYS A 3 -11.81 -22.83 19.60
N THR A 4 -11.00 -23.78 19.19
CA THR A 4 -9.88 -23.58 18.27
C THR A 4 -10.38 -23.16 16.90
N PHE A 5 -11.45 -23.77 16.40
CA PHE A 5 -12.05 -23.41 15.10
C PHE A 5 -12.64 -22.00 15.11
N GLU A 6 -13.33 -21.62 16.19
CA GLU A 6 -13.88 -20.26 16.35
C GLU A 6 -12.78 -19.18 16.41
N ILE A 7 -11.65 -19.48 17.07
CA ILE A 7 -10.51 -18.57 17.13
C ILE A 7 -9.86 -18.44 15.74
N VAL A 8 -9.66 -19.55 15.03
CA VAL A 8 -9.09 -19.54 13.67
C VAL A 8 -9.98 -18.74 12.71
N GLU A 9 -11.29 -18.94 12.77
CA GLU A 9 -12.26 -18.20 11.95
C GLU A 9 -12.19 -16.69 12.22
N ARG A 10 -12.15 -16.27 13.49
CA ARG A 10 -12.02 -14.86 13.88
C ARG A 10 -10.69 -14.25 13.43
N VAL A 11 -9.60 -14.99 13.54
CA VAL A 11 -8.28 -14.56 13.05
C VAL A 11 -8.28 -14.44 11.54
N MET A 12 -8.86 -15.39 10.80
CA MET A 12 -8.99 -15.34 9.37
C MET A 12 -9.82 -14.14 8.89
N ILE A 13 -10.93 -13.85 9.58
CA ILE A 13 -11.77 -12.67 9.30
C ILE A 13 -10.98 -11.38 9.58
N ALA A 14 -10.22 -11.32 10.67
CA ALA A 14 -9.40 -10.15 11.01
C ALA A 14 -8.27 -9.93 10.00
N VAL A 15 -7.63 -11.00 9.54
CA VAL A 15 -6.58 -10.94 8.50
C VAL A 15 -7.17 -10.55 7.15
N ALA A 16 -8.30 -11.12 6.75
CA ALA A 16 -9.01 -10.75 5.52
C ALA A 16 -9.46 -9.28 5.56
N PHE A 17 -9.92 -8.80 6.72
CA PHE A 17 -10.27 -7.40 6.93
C PHE A 17 -9.05 -6.47 6.87
N LEU A 18 -7.91 -6.86 7.43
CA LEU A 18 -6.65 -6.14 7.32
C LEU A 18 -6.14 -6.07 5.87
N VAL A 19 -6.19 -7.18 5.15
CA VAL A 19 -5.83 -7.24 3.73
C VAL A 19 -6.79 -6.38 2.89
N PHE A 20 -8.10 -6.45 3.17
CA PHE A 20 -9.10 -5.60 2.53
C PHE A 20 -8.85 -4.11 2.82
N LEU A 21 -8.52 -3.75 4.07
CA LEU A 21 -8.15 -2.38 4.42
C LEU A 21 -6.87 -1.93 3.71
N LEU A 22 -5.88 -2.81 3.56
CA LEU A 22 -4.66 -2.51 2.82
C LEU A 22 -4.95 -2.31 1.32
N ILE A 23 -5.70 -3.21 0.70
CA ILE A 23 -6.08 -3.10 -0.72
C ILE A 23 -6.95 -1.86 -0.95
N SER A 24 -7.91 -1.60 -0.06
CA SER A 24 -8.74 -0.38 -0.12
C SER A 24 -7.91 0.88 0.13
N SER A 25 -6.85 0.81 0.95
CA SER A 25 -5.90 1.91 1.15
C SER A 25 -5.18 2.28 -0.14
N ILE A 26 -4.79 1.28 -0.92
CA ILE A 26 -4.14 1.45 -2.22
C ILE A 26 -5.08 2.16 -3.19
N GLN A 27 -6.30 1.64 -3.29
CA GLN A 27 -7.32 2.21 -4.17
C GLN A 27 -7.68 3.65 -3.75
N ILE A 28 -7.71 3.92 -2.45
CA ILE A 28 -7.97 5.25 -1.90
C ILE A 28 -6.82 6.20 -2.23
N VAL A 29 -5.58 5.79 -1.99
CA VAL A 29 -4.41 6.61 -2.34
C VAL A 29 -4.42 6.89 -3.84
N VAL A 30 -4.63 5.89 -4.69
CA VAL A 30 -4.69 6.06 -6.15
C VAL A 30 -5.85 6.97 -6.56
N ASN A 31 -7.05 6.80 -6.00
CA ASN A 31 -8.21 7.64 -6.32
C ASN A 31 -8.12 9.07 -5.77
N PHE A 32 -7.31 9.28 -4.72
CA PHE A 32 -7.13 10.59 -4.09
C PHE A 32 -5.75 11.22 -4.36
N LEU A 33 -4.82 10.53 -5.06
CA LEU A 33 -3.52 11.09 -5.45
C LEU A 33 -3.62 12.38 -6.28
N GLY A 34 -4.75 12.61 -6.96
CA GLY A 34 -5.04 13.87 -7.66
C GLY A 34 -5.67 14.97 -6.78
N ARG A 35 -5.94 14.69 -5.49
CA ARG A 35 -6.57 15.65 -4.57
C ARG A 35 -5.58 16.02 -3.46
N SER A 36 -5.44 17.32 -3.21
CA SER A 36 -4.59 17.82 -2.12
C SER A 36 -5.15 17.52 -0.74
N GLU A 37 -6.46 17.29 -0.61
CA GLU A 37 -7.13 17.10 0.68
C GLU A 37 -8.21 16.00 0.65
N ILE A 38 -8.42 15.37 1.80
CA ILE A 38 -9.51 14.43 2.04
C ILE A 38 -10.30 14.82 3.30
N THR A 39 -11.62 14.72 3.22
CA THR A 39 -12.51 14.92 4.37
C THR A 39 -13.19 13.60 4.74
N LEU A 40 -13.76 13.55 5.96
CA LEU A 40 -14.56 12.40 6.39
C LEU A 40 -15.73 12.12 5.44
N VAL A 41 -16.37 13.18 4.93
CA VAL A 41 -17.50 13.07 3.99
C VAL A 41 -17.07 12.41 2.67
N HIS A 42 -15.91 12.80 2.14
CA HIS A 42 -15.37 12.19 0.92
C HIS A 42 -15.10 10.70 1.12
N PHE A 43 -14.55 10.34 2.27
CA PHE A 43 -14.25 8.94 2.56
C PHE A 43 -15.50 8.10 2.80
N ILE A 44 -16.51 8.64 3.48
CA ILE A 44 -17.81 7.98 3.64
C ILE A 44 -18.48 7.75 2.28
N ALA A 45 -18.49 8.74 1.39
CA ALA A 45 -19.03 8.60 0.03
C ALA A 45 -18.35 7.46 -0.73
N TYR A 46 -17.02 7.39 -0.66
CA TYR A 46 -16.23 6.29 -1.24
C TYR A 46 -16.61 4.92 -0.66
N LEU A 47 -16.82 4.81 0.67
CA LEU A 47 -17.25 3.55 1.29
C LEU A 47 -18.67 3.14 0.86
N TYR A 48 -19.57 4.10 0.59
CA TYR A 48 -20.89 3.79 0.02
C TYR A 48 -20.77 3.26 -1.41
N GLU A 49 -19.88 3.82 -2.21
CA GLU A 49 -19.61 3.33 -3.57
C GLU A 49 -19.06 1.90 -3.52
N LEU A 50 -18.06 1.64 -2.68
CA LEU A 50 -17.53 0.28 -2.46
C LEU A 50 -18.63 -0.68 -2.00
N LYS A 51 -19.48 -0.26 -1.07
CA LYS A 51 -20.60 -1.09 -0.59
C LYS A 51 -21.52 -1.53 -1.72
N ALA A 52 -21.74 -0.70 -2.74
CA ALA A 52 -22.57 -1.06 -3.89
C ALA A 52 -21.98 -2.21 -4.72
N HIS A 53 -20.67 -2.38 -4.71
CA HIS A 53 -19.94 -3.37 -5.51
C HIS A 53 -19.44 -4.60 -4.73
N HIS A 54 -19.53 -4.58 -3.39
CA HIS A 54 -19.01 -5.65 -2.52
C HIS A 54 -20.12 -6.28 -1.67
N ALA A 55 -20.42 -7.55 -1.92
CA ALA A 55 -21.49 -8.28 -1.24
C ALA A 55 -21.29 -8.35 0.28
N GLU A 56 -20.04 -8.43 0.74
CA GLU A 56 -19.66 -8.50 2.15
C GLU A 56 -20.07 -7.22 2.91
N MET A 57 -20.04 -6.08 2.21
CA MET A 57 -20.34 -4.78 2.78
C MET A 57 -21.85 -4.48 2.81
N GLN A 58 -22.69 -5.25 2.13
CA GLN A 58 -24.13 -5.00 2.05
C GLN A 58 -24.81 -4.97 3.44
N LYS A 59 -24.30 -5.76 4.38
CA LYS A 59 -24.82 -5.84 5.76
C LYS A 59 -24.35 -4.70 6.68
N TRP A 60 -23.43 -3.86 6.21
CA TRP A 60 -22.89 -2.78 7.05
C TRP A 60 -23.88 -1.62 7.17
N SER A 61 -24.13 -1.20 8.40
CA SER A 61 -24.98 -0.04 8.68
C SER A 61 -24.26 1.27 8.34
N THR A 62 -25.00 2.37 8.21
CA THR A 62 -24.44 3.72 8.07
C THR A 62 -23.45 4.03 9.20
N LEU A 63 -23.83 3.72 10.44
CA LEU A 63 -22.96 3.94 11.61
C LEU A 63 -21.66 3.14 11.52
N THR A 64 -21.71 1.92 10.97
CA THR A 64 -20.52 1.09 10.73
C THR A 64 -19.57 1.77 9.73
N LEU A 65 -20.11 2.26 8.61
CA LEU A 65 -19.32 2.97 7.59
C LEU A 65 -18.68 4.24 8.13
N GLU A 66 -19.43 5.06 8.87
CA GLU A 66 -18.93 6.29 9.53
C GLU A 66 -17.83 5.99 10.54
N THR A 67 -18.01 4.94 11.34
CA THR A 67 -17.01 4.51 12.34
C THR A 67 -15.72 4.05 11.66
N ILE A 68 -15.83 3.22 10.61
CA ILE A 68 -14.70 2.75 9.83
C ILE A 68 -13.98 3.94 9.21
N ALA A 69 -14.71 4.86 8.56
CA ALA A 69 -14.14 6.04 7.94
C ALA A 69 -13.34 6.89 8.94
N SER A 70 -13.92 7.16 10.11
CA SER A 70 -13.27 7.96 11.15
C SER A 70 -11.99 7.30 11.68
N LYS A 71 -12.06 5.99 11.97
CA LYS A 71 -10.92 5.23 12.48
C LYS A 71 -9.80 5.10 11.44
N TYR A 72 -10.17 4.90 10.18
CA TYR A 72 -9.21 4.79 9.08
C TYR A 72 -8.45 6.11 8.86
N LEU A 73 -9.16 7.24 8.78
CA LEU A 73 -8.50 8.55 8.67
C LEU A 73 -7.62 8.88 9.90
N THR A 74 -8.00 8.38 11.07
CA THR A 74 -7.19 8.50 12.29
C THR A 74 -5.93 7.63 12.19
N PHE A 75 -6.04 6.43 11.64
CA PHE A 75 -4.90 5.56 11.38
C PHE A 75 -3.92 6.20 10.40
N LEU A 76 -4.39 6.72 9.25
CA LEU A 76 -3.55 7.41 8.27
C LEU A 76 -2.82 8.63 8.88
N LYS A 77 -3.45 9.32 9.84
CA LYS A 77 -2.76 10.37 10.60
C LYS A 77 -1.65 9.83 11.52
N LYS A 78 -1.87 8.67 12.14
CA LYS A 78 -0.87 8.08 13.05
C LYS A 78 0.38 7.58 12.32
N ILE A 79 0.25 7.23 11.05
CA ILE A 79 1.37 6.84 10.18
C ILE A 79 1.90 8.02 9.35
N ASP A 80 1.54 9.25 9.71
CA ASP A 80 1.97 10.51 9.08
C ASP A 80 1.62 10.66 7.58
N TRP A 81 0.69 9.85 7.08
CA TRP A 81 0.19 9.97 5.70
C TRP A 81 -0.81 11.13 5.52
N LEU A 82 -1.44 11.55 6.62
CA LEU A 82 -2.37 12.67 6.64
C LEU A 82 -2.00 13.66 7.75
N LYS A 83 -2.11 14.97 7.45
CA LYS A 83 -2.00 16.08 8.40
C LYS A 83 -3.31 16.87 8.44
N GLY A 84 -3.51 17.63 9.50
CA GLY A 84 -4.70 18.49 9.67
C GLY A 84 -5.79 17.89 10.57
N ARG A 85 -6.85 18.67 10.84
CA ARG A 85 -8.00 18.27 11.68
C ARG A 85 -9.24 17.95 10.84
N ALA A 86 -10.03 18.95 10.48
CA ALA A 86 -11.27 18.79 9.71
C ALA A 86 -10.97 18.47 8.23
N LYS A 87 -10.15 19.29 7.61
CA LYS A 87 -9.52 19.01 6.32
C LYS A 87 -8.20 18.31 6.57
N LYS A 88 -7.98 17.22 5.88
CA LYS A 88 -6.77 16.42 5.99
C LYS A 88 -6.04 16.47 4.67
N GLU A 89 -4.81 16.94 4.72
CA GLU A 89 -3.91 17.02 3.58
C GLU A 89 -3.02 15.79 3.55
N PHE A 90 -2.77 15.26 2.37
CA PHE A 90 -1.82 14.16 2.21
C PHE A 90 -0.40 14.64 2.47
N SER A 91 0.27 13.99 3.39
CA SER A 91 1.70 14.18 3.65
C SER A 91 2.45 13.04 2.98
N LEU A 92 2.68 13.21 1.67
CA LEU A 92 3.37 12.21 0.87
C LEU A 92 4.87 12.35 1.16
N ASN A 93 5.35 11.67 2.19
CA ASN A 93 6.76 11.51 2.41
C ASN A 93 7.21 10.25 1.66
N PRO A 94 8.10 10.37 0.67
CA PRO A 94 8.66 9.19 0.02
C PRO A 94 9.35 8.31 1.08
N PRO A 95 9.32 6.99 0.96
CA PRO A 95 10.02 6.11 1.87
C PRO A 95 11.53 6.40 1.86
N ASP A 96 12.21 6.17 2.97
CA ASP A 96 13.67 6.16 2.99
C ASP A 96 14.21 5.00 2.12
N ASP A 97 15.54 4.96 1.94
CA ASP A 97 16.14 4.00 1.03
C ASP A 97 16.02 2.56 1.54
N ALA A 98 16.17 2.32 2.84
CA ALA A 98 15.99 1.00 3.44
C ALA A 98 14.56 0.49 3.25
N THR A 99 13.57 1.35 3.51
CA THR A 99 12.15 1.03 3.29
C THR A 99 11.87 0.79 1.81
N LEU A 100 12.44 1.59 0.91
CA LEU A 100 12.26 1.40 -0.54
C LEU A 100 12.86 0.06 -0.99
N VAL A 101 14.07 -0.27 -0.53
CA VAL A 101 14.71 -1.56 -0.82
C VAL A 101 13.81 -2.71 -0.37
N TYR A 102 13.37 -2.70 0.89
CA TYR A 102 12.45 -3.71 1.40
C TYR A 102 11.18 -3.85 0.55
N MET A 103 10.56 -2.72 0.20
CA MET A 103 9.33 -2.70 -0.60
C MET A 103 9.54 -3.28 -2.01
N ILE A 104 10.68 -3.01 -2.66
CA ILE A 104 10.97 -3.59 -3.98
C ILE A 104 11.07 -5.12 -3.91
N TYR A 105 11.77 -5.65 -2.91
CA TYR A 105 11.84 -7.09 -2.68
C TYR A 105 10.47 -7.70 -2.39
N PHE A 106 9.68 -7.03 -1.55
CA PHE A 106 8.32 -7.45 -1.24
C PHE A 106 7.40 -7.45 -2.47
N LEU A 107 7.45 -6.38 -3.29
CA LEU A 107 6.66 -6.31 -4.53
C LEU A 107 7.03 -7.42 -5.51
N LYS A 108 8.31 -7.75 -5.61
CA LYS A 108 8.78 -8.86 -6.45
C LYS A 108 8.35 -10.22 -5.90
N ALA A 109 8.28 -10.39 -4.58
CA ALA A 109 7.82 -11.63 -3.96
C ALA A 109 6.30 -11.83 -4.09
N LEU A 110 5.51 -10.74 -4.06
CA LEU A 110 4.05 -10.80 -4.18
C LEU A 110 3.55 -10.91 -5.62
N GLY A 111 4.30 -10.35 -6.56
CA GLY A 111 3.82 -10.19 -7.94
C GLY A 111 3.97 -11.44 -8.81
N PRO A 112 3.06 -11.66 -9.76
CA PRO A 112 3.41 -12.43 -10.93
C PRO A 112 4.65 -11.76 -11.54
N HIS A 113 5.51 -12.57 -12.14
CA HIS A 113 6.80 -12.17 -12.74
C HIS A 113 6.62 -11.20 -13.92
N GLU A 114 6.01 -10.04 -13.66
CA GLU A 114 5.93 -8.98 -14.66
C GLU A 114 7.35 -8.50 -14.93
N ALA A 115 7.74 -8.57 -16.19
CA ALA A 115 9.07 -8.19 -16.65
C ALA A 115 9.36 -6.71 -16.32
N ASN A 116 8.31 -5.88 -16.26
CA ASN A 116 8.40 -4.46 -15.98
C ASN A 116 7.82 -4.13 -14.58
N LEU A 117 8.69 -3.73 -13.66
CA LEU A 117 8.30 -3.37 -12.31
C LEU A 117 7.34 -2.16 -12.27
N LEU A 118 7.41 -1.24 -13.26
CA LEU A 118 6.52 -0.08 -13.34
C LEU A 118 5.04 -0.46 -13.54
N ASN A 119 4.77 -1.62 -14.12
CA ASN A 119 3.41 -2.12 -14.31
C ASN A 119 2.81 -2.75 -13.05
N ASN A 120 3.61 -2.88 -11.97
CA ASN A 120 3.11 -3.45 -10.73
C ASN A 120 2.08 -2.51 -10.10
N PRO A 121 0.82 -2.96 -9.84
CA PRO A 121 -0.26 -2.12 -9.34
C PRO A 121 0.00 -1.53 -7.95
N TYR A 122 1.01 -2.01 -7.24
CA TYR A 122 1.38 -1.53 -5.91
C TYR A 122 2.50 -0.47 -5.92
N VAL A 123 3.15 -0.22 -7.06
CA VAL A 123 4.17 0.84 -7.18
C VAL A 123 3.65 2.23 -6.76
N PRO A 124 2.41 2.64 -7.08
CA PRO A 124 1.88 3.91 -6.59
C PRO A 124 1.87 4.07 -5.06
N LEU A 125 1.93 2.97 -4.29
CA LEU A 125 2.06 3.04 -2.82
C LEU A 125 3.39 3.60 -2.34
N LEU A 126 4.40 3.59 -3.18
CA LEU A 126 5.70 4.16 -2.85
C LEU A 126 5.67 5.69 -2.80
N MET A 127 4.55 6.31 -3.25
CA MET A 127 4.31 7.76 -3.18
C MET A 127 5.44 8.60 -3.81
N VAL A 128 6.06 8.07 -4.84
CA VAL A 128 7.09 8.73 -5.64
C VAL A 128 6.62 8.89 -7.08
N SER A 129 7.07 9.92 -7.78
CA SER A 129 6.83 9.99 -9.24
C SER A 129 7.60 8.87 -9.95
N GLU A 130 7.17 8.54 -11.16
CA GLU A 130 7.84 7.50 -11.96
C GLU A 130 9.31 7.85 -12.19
N GLU A 131 9.61 9.12 -12.50
CA GLU A 131 10.97 9.60 -12.71
C GLU A 131 11.82 9.45 -11.44
N GLN A 132 11.30 9.87 -10.29
CA GLN A 132 11.98 9.72 -8.99
C GLN A 132 12.18 8.25 -8.64
N PHE A 133 11.21 7.41 -8.93
CA PHE A 133 11.30 5.98 -8.70
C PHE A 133 12.42 5.35 -9.53
N ILE A 134 12.48 5.63 -10.82
CA ILE A 134 13.53 5.14 -11.73
C ILE A 134 14.90 5.64 -11.29
N GLU A 135 15.02 6.92 -10.92
CA GLU A 135 16.28 7.50 -10.45
C GLU A 135 16.77 6.80 -9.17
N ARG A 136 15.89 6.61 -8.19
CA ARG A 136 16.24 5.91 -6.96
C ARG A 136 16.61 4.45 -7.19
N LEU A 137 15.89 3.73 -8.08
CA LEU A 137 16.26 2.37 -8.45
C LEU A 137 17.67 2.30 -9.04
N LYS A 138 18.04 3.24 -9.90
CA LYS A 138 19.39 3.32 -10.49
C LYS A 138 20.43 3.63 -9.42
N THR A 139 20.17 4.58 -8.53
CA THR A 139 21.08 4.95 -7.44
C THR A 139 21.33 3.77 -6.52
N LEU A 140 20.28 3.11 -6.04
CA LEU A 140 20.38 1.96 -5.13
C LEU A 140 20.97 0.71 -5.79
N SER A 141 20.93 0.62 -7.12
CA SER A 141 21.65 -0.47 -7.84
C SER A 141 23.16 -0.39 -7.68
N LEU A 142 23.70 0.81 -7.43
CA LEU A 142 25.14 0.98 -7.14
C LEU A 142 25.54 0.36 -5.79
N GLU A 143 24.59 0.24 -4.86
CA GLU A 143 24.76 -0.44 -3.57
C GLU A 143 24.56 -1.96 -3.68
N LYS A 144 24.39 -2.47 -4.91
CA LYS A 144 24.29 -3.90 -5.23
C LYS A 144 23.04 -4.62 -4.68
N TYR A 145 21.98 -3.91 -4.32
CA TYR A 145 20.73 -4.54 -3.95
C TYR A 145 20.07 -5.29 -5.12
N TRP A 146 20.26 -4.77 -6.33
CA TRP A 146 19.75 -5.32 -7.59
C TRP A 146 20.56 -4.82 -8.78
N THR A 147 20.29 -5.38 -9.95
CA THR A 147 20.71 -4.82 -11.23
C THR A 147 19.50 -4.23 -11.95
N VAL A 148 19.69 -3.10 -12.62
CA VAL A 148 18.66 -2.42 -13.40
C VAL A 148 19.03 -2.48 -14.87
N ALA A 149 18.14 -3.01 -15.71
CA ALA A 149 18.24 -2.94 -17.14
C ALA A 149 17.03 -2.18 -17.71
N THR A 150 17.28 -1.24 -18.62
CA THR A 150 16.24 -0.51 -19.35
C THR A 150 16.27 -0.91 -20.80
N LEU A 151 15.13 -1.37 -21.33
CA LEU A 151 14.96 -1.70 -22.75
C LEU A 151 13.75 -0.93 -23.28
N GLY A 152 14.00 0.25 -23.89
CA GLY A 152 12.93 1.17 -24.26
C GLY A 152 12.18 1.68 -23.05
N TYR A 153 10.87 1.40 -22.97
CA TYR A 153 10.00 1.75 -21.83
C TYR A 153 9.97 0.67 -20.74
N ASP A 154 10.62 -0.47 -20.94
CA ASP A 154 10.63 -1.55 -19.96
C ASP A 154 11.78 -1.37 -18.97
N LEU A 155 11.44 -1.46 -17.69
CA LEU A 155 12.36 -1.42 -16.57
C LEU A 155 12.43 -2.81 -15.93
N LYS A 156 13.51 -3.51 -16.16
CA LYS A 156 13.77 -4.80 -15.55
C LYS A 156 14.68 -4.63 -14.34
N VAL A 157 14.25 -5.20 -13.21
CA VAL A 157 15.00 -5.22 -11.96
C VAL A 157 15.24 -6.68 -11.59
N ASP A 158 16.50 -7.10 -11.55
CA ASP A 158 16.92 -8.43 -11.12
C ASP A 158 17.56 -8.33 -9.73
N LEU A 159 16.94 -8.97 -8.73
CA LEU A 159 17.35 -8.91 -7.33
C LEU A 159 18.67 -9.64 -7.09
N THR A 160 19.54 -9.10 -6.24
CA THR A 160 20.82 -9.71 -5.86
C THR A 160 20.67 -10.71 -4.73
N TYR A 161 19.77 -10.43 -3.79
CA TYR A 161 19.52 -11.24 -2.59
C TYR A 161 18.16 -11.92 -2.66
N THR A 162 17.96 -12.93 -1.82
CA THR A 162 16.60 -13.45 -1.54
C THR A 162 15.85 -12.46 -0.63
N PHE A 163 14.52 -12.67 -0.49
CA PHE A 163 13.70 -11.81 0.39
C PHE A 163 14.12 -11.96 1.86
N GLU A 164 14.53 -13.13 2.28
CA GLU A 164 15.02 -13.41 3.63
C GLU A 164 16.37 -12.71 3.89
N GLU A 165 17.29 -12.81 2.95
CA GLU A 165 18.63 -12.23 3.08
C GLU A 165 18.60 -10.70 3.13
N ILE A 166 17.71 -10.05 2.35
CA ILE A 166 17.68 -8.58 2.28
C ILE A 166 17.30 -7.95 3.62
N VAL A 167 16.46 -8.61 4.41
CA VAL A 167 16.06 -8.12 5.75
C VAL A 167 17.28 -7.95 6.64
N ASP A 168 18.21 -8.91 6.61
CA ASP A 168 19.44 -8.86 7.39
C ASP A 168 20.44 -7.81 6.84
N VAL A 169 20.45 -7.62 5.52
CA VAL A 169 21.35 -6.65 4.86
C VAL A 169 20.95 -5.22 5.17
N ILE A 170 19.65 -4.88 5.17
CA ILE A 170 19.17 -3.52 5.46
C ILE A 170 19.10 -3.19 6.95
N ALA A 171 19.20 -4.20 7.83
CA ALA A 171 19.21 -4.01 9.29
C ALA A 171 20.61 -3.69 9.87
N GLN A 172 21.65 -3.72 9.05
CA GLN A 172 23.04 -3.39 9.43
C GLN A 172 23.32 -1.90 9.28
#